data_bbc487507ac44d960d7cf83e55a0596c
#
_entry.id   bbc487507ac44d960d7cf83e55a0596c
#
_cell.length_a   1.000
_cell.length_b   1.000
_cell.length_c   1.000
_cell.angle_alpha   90.00
_cell.angle_beta   90.00
_cell.angle_gamma   90.00
#
_symmetry.space_group_name_H-M   'P 1'
#
loop_
_entity.id
_entity.type
_entity.pdbx_description
1 polymer ?
#
loop_
_entity_poly.entity_id
_entity_poly.type
_entity_poly.pdbx_seq_one_letter_code
_entity_poly.pdbx_strand_id
1 'polypeptide(L)'
;LYKNSNTSDKDVFRFTGKAIWNINKHLKLQGTIGTDINSMNFQEFIAKTTPGTPAGKLTDQIFKNRTLNAEILALYNNSWGDFDVNATAGGNIFKVNNKTTTNVGLNQQMNGIQNIMNYQEQNTRESMYKKQISSLYASASLGYKHTYYLEGTIRGDKSSTLPTNNNTYVYPSVSGSLVFSEFIKNKKFINYGKIRASWAKVGSDTDPYLLALNYTTGKYSYSGYTIGMIANSTQPNKDLKPTMTGSYEVGLEMKFLNGRLGLDATYYNQNSKNQILSLASTTTSGY
;
A
#
# COMPACT_ATOMS: atom_id res chain seq x y z
N LEU A 1 26.76 -11.94 34.10
CA LEU A 1 26.27 -10.88 33.21
C LEU A 1 25.74 -11.52 31.92
N TYR A 2 24.45 -11.48 31.76
CA TYR A 2 23.77 -12.03 30.58
C TYR A 2 24.17 -11.16 29.37
N LYS A 3 24.72 -11.77 28.35
CA LYS A 3 25.09 -11.10 27.11
C LYS A 3 24.02 -11.38 26.03
N ASN A 4 22.76 -11.10 26.33
CA ASN A 4 21.75 -11.09 25.29
C ASN A 4 22.03 -9.94 24.32
N SER A 5 21.87 -10.18 23.04
CA SER A 5 22.10 -9.17 22.03
C SER A 5 21.11 -9.28 20.89
N ASN A 6 20.72 -8.14 20.36
CA ASN A 6 19.99 -8.02 19.12
C ASN A 6 20.82 -7.19 18.16
N THR A 7 21.05 -7.69 16.97
CA THR A 7 21.75 -6.96 15.90
C THR A 7 20.85 -6.90 14.67
N SER A 8 20.96 -5.82 13.92
CA SER A 8 20.22 -5.63 12.69
C SER A 8 21.09 -4.87 11.69
N ASP A 9 21.37 -5.52 10.57
CA ASP A 9 22.05 -4.94 9.42
C ASP A 9 21.09 -4.82 8.25
N LYS A 10 21.02 -3.65 7.61
CA LYS A 10 20.07 -3.39 6.55
C LYS A 10 20.76 -2.73 5.35
N ASP A 11 20.63 -3.39 4.22
CA ASP A 11 21.03 -2.86 2.92
C ASP A 11 19.79 -2.40 2.15
N VAL A 12 19.86 -1.20 1.58
CA VAL A 12 18.78 -0.63 0.77
C VAL A 12 19.34 -0.17 -0.56
N PHE A 13 18.82 -0.76 -1.64
CA PHE A 13 19.05 -0.28 -2.99
C PHE A 13 17.74 0.28 -3.54
N ARG A 14 17.78 1.54 -3.98
CA ARG A 14 16.65 2.21 -4.63
C ARG A 14 17.10 2.73 -5.97
N PHE A 15 16.32 2.40 -7.00
CA PHE A 15 16.53 2.89 -8.35
C PHE A 15 15.23 3.48 -8.89
N THR A 16 15.34 4.62 -9.56
CA THR A 16 14.25 5.22 -10.33
C THR A 16 14.80 5.73 -11.64
N GLY A 17 14.25 5.22 -12.74
CA GLY A 17 14.49 5.68 -14.09
C GLY A 17 13.25 6.38 -14.64
N LYS A 18 13.44 7.53 -15.29
CA LYS A 18 12.37 8.31 -15.92
C LYS A 18 12.78 8.71 -17.32
N ALA A 19 11.90 8.47 -18.29
CA ALA A 19 12.05 8.94 -19.66
C ALA A 19 10.86 9.84 -20.03
N ILE A 20 11.12 10.95 -20.68
CA ILE A 20 10.10 11.88 -21.15
C ILE A 20 10.32 12.12 -22.63
N TRP A 21 9.26 11.93 -23.41
CA TRP A 21 9.22 12.23 -24.81
C TRP A 21 8.18 13.30 -25.10
N ASN A 22 8.62 14.50 -25.49
CA ASN A 22 7.75 15.57 -25.92
C ASN A 22 7.37 15.32 -27.41
N ILE A 23 6.17 14.82 -27.65
CA ILE A 23 5.67 14.56 -29.01
C ILE A 23 5.43 15.88 -29.73
N ASN A 24 4.80 16.82 -29.02
CA ASN A 24 4.62 18.19 -29.49
C ASN A 24 4.48 19.13 -28.26
N LYS A 25 4.14 20.41 -28.50
CA LYS A 25 4.00 21.42 -27.43
C LYS A 25 2.88 21.11 -26.42
N HIS A 26 1.93 20.25 -26.78
CA HIS A 26 0.76 19.92 -25.95
C HIS A 26 0.77 18.51 -25.39
N LEU A 27 1.47 17.59 -26.04
CA LEU A 27 1.43 16.17 -25.69
C LEU A 27 2.83 15.65 -25.31
N LYS A 28 2.91 15.04 -24.13
CA LYS A 28 4.11 14.37 -23.62
C LYS A 28 3.78 12.93 -23.26
N LEU A 29 4.69 12.00 -23.56
CA LEU A 29 4.71 10.67 -23.00
C LEU A 29 5.79 10.57 -21.93
N GLN A 30 5.45 9.94 -20.81
CA GLN A 30 6.38 9.72 -19.72
C GLN A 30 6.36 8.26 -19.33
N GLY A 31 7.52 7.62 -19.31
CA GLY A 31 7.73 6.31 -18.72
C GLY A 31 8.52 6.43 -17.43
N THR A 32 8.09 5.75 -16.38
CA THR A 32 8.80 5.70 -15.10
C THR A 32 8.92 4.25 -14.66
N ILE A 33 10.10 3.83 -14.24
CA ILE A 33 10.33 2.55 -13.59
C ILE A 33 11.07 2.79 -12.28
N GLY A 34 10.55 2.24 -11.19
CA GLY A 34 11.16 2.30 -9.87
C GLY A 34 11.26 0.93 -9.24
N THR A 35 12.34 0.66 -8.55
CA THR A 35 12.50 -0.55 -7.75
C THR A 35 13.19 -0.24 -6.43
N ASP A 36 12.64 -0.78 -5.35
CA ASP A 36 13.27 -0.79 -4.04
C ASP A 36 13.62 -2.23 -3.68
N ILE A 37 14.85 -2.48 -3.33
CA ILE A 37 15.35 -3.77 -2.87
C ILE A 37 15.93 -3.55 -1.48
N ASN A 38 15.34 -4.20 -0.49
CA ASN A 38 15.80 -4.16 0.89
C ASN A 38 16.20 -5.57 1.32
N SER A 39 17.40 -5.70 1.87
CA SER A 39 17.84 -6.89 2.58
C SER A 39 18.13 -6.52 4.01
N MET A 40 17.53 -7.21 4.97
CA MET A 40 17.79 -6.99 6.38
C MET A 40 18.11 -8.34 7.03
N ASN A 41 19.26 -8.40 7.70
CA ASN A 41 19.64 -9.50 8.55
C ASN A 41 19.38 -9.09 10.00
N PHE A 42 18.58 -9.82 10.71
CA PHE A 42 18.28 -9.62 12.13
C PHE A 42 18.71 -10.86 12.90
N GLN A 43 19.49 -10.66 13.95
CA GLN A 43 19.90 -11.73 14.86
C GLN A 43 19.51 -11.39 16.28
N GLU A 44 18.81 -12.28 16.95
CA GLU A 44 18.53 -12.24 18.38
C GLU A 44 19.29 -13.39 19.05
N PHE A 45 20.17 -13.08 19.97
CA PHE A 45 20.90 -14.02 20.80
C PHE A 45 20.43 -13.93 22.25
N ILE A 46 19.95 -15.05 22.81
CA ILE A 46 19.59 -15.20 24.21
C ILE A 46 20.57 -16.21 24.83
N ALA A 47 21.39 -15.73 25.74
CA ALA A 47 22.42 -16.55 26.39
C ALA A 47 21.81 -17.62 27.31
N LYS A 48 22.55 -18.72 27.51
CA LYS A 48 22.21 -19.72 28.56
C LYS A 48 22.03 -19.03 29.90
N THR A 49 21.18 -19.65 30.74
CA THR A 49 20.81 -19.15 32.07
C THR A 49 19.99 -17.88 32.12
N THR A 50 19.51 -17.37 30.94
CA THR A 50 18.54 -16.28 30.90
C THR A 50 17.19 -16.76 31.44
N PRO A 51 16.57 -16.05 32.40
CA PRO A 51 15.22 -16.40 32.87
C PRO A 51 14.23 -16.52 31.70
N GLY A 52 13.43 -17.60 31.71
CA GLY A 52 12.49 -17.92 30.63
C GLY A 52 13.10 -18.65 29.42
N THR A 53 14.43 -18.61 29.25
CA THR A 53 15.13 -19.35 28.17
C THR A 53 16.47 -19.89 28.67
N PRO A 54 16.48 -20.76 29.69
CA PRO A 54 17.70 -21.17 30.39
C PRO A 54 18.67 -21.99 29.51
N ALA A 55 18.17 -22.61 28.45
CA ALA A 55 18.98 -23.37 27.50
C ALA A 55 19.62 -22.52 26.39
N GLY A 56 19.32 -21.22 26.36
CA GLY A 56 19.76 -20.31 25.31
C GLY A 56 19.02 -20.49 23.99
N LYS A 57 18.95 -19.42 23.19
CA LYS A 57 18.28 -19.40 21.90
C LYS A 57 19.03 -18.48 20.92
N LEU A 58 19.06 -18.85 19.67
CA LEU A 58 19.46 -17.98 18.57
C LEU A 58 18.31 -17.87 17.56
N THR A 59 18.02 -16.66 17.14
CA THR A 59 17.08 -16.43 16.03
C THR A 59 17.79 -15.59 14.98
N ASP A 60 17.95 -16.15 13.78
CA ASP A 60 18.44 -15.43 12.61
C ASP A 60 17.30 -15.24 11.63
N GLN A 61 17.01 -13.99 11.27
CA GLN A 61 15.99 -13.66 10.30
C GLN A 61 16.60 -12.88 9.11
N ILE A 62 16.31 -13.35 7.92
CA ILE A 62 16.70 -12.70 6.69
C ILE A 62 15.43 -12.23 5.99
N PHE A 63 15.27 -10.92 5.93
CA PHE A 63 14.18 -10.26 5.22
C PHE A 63 14.69 -9.80 3.86
N LYS A 64 14.04 -10.24 2.79
CA LYS A 64 14.29 -9.77 1.42
C LYS A 64 13.00 -9.18 0.89
N ASN A 65 12.95 -7.86 0.74
CA ASN A 65 11.79 -7.15 0.23
C ASN A 65 12.16 -6.51 -1.11
N ARG A 66 11.31 -6.73 -2.11
CA ARG A 66 11.47 -6.12 -3.43
C ARG A 66 10.14 -5.54 -3.88
N THR A 67 10.14 -4.25 -4.21
CA THR A 67 9.04 -3.60 -4.90
C THR A 67 9.45 -3.23 -6.32
N LEU A 68 8.51 -3.29 -7.25
CA LEU A 68 8.64 -2.80 -8.61
C LEU A 68 7.41 -1.96 -8.92
N ASN A 69 7.64 -0.75 -9.41
CA ASN A 69 6.61 0.13 -9.94
C ASN A 69 7.01 0.56 -11.36
N ALA A 70 6.20 0.22 -12.34
CA ALA A 70 6.39 0.63 -13.73
C ALA A 70 5.13 1.34 -14.22
N GLU A 71 5.30 2.54 -14.78
CA GLU A 71 4.22 3.43 -15.17
C GLU A 71 4.48 4.04 -16.54
N ILE A 72 3.42 4.20 -17.31
CA ILE A 72 3.41 4.99 -18.56
C ILE A 72 2.27 5.99 -18.48
N LEU A 73 2.56 7.24 -18.84
CA LEU A 73 1.62 8.36 -18.84
C LEU A 73 1.63 9.09 -20.19
N ALA A 74 0.45 9.39 -20.68
CA ALA A 74 0.23 10.41 -21.71
C ALA A 74 -0.32 11.67 -21.01
N LEU A 75 0.35 12.80 -21.20
CA LEU A 75 0.04 14.08 -20.57
C LEU A 75 -0.29 15.08 -21.68
N TYR A 76 -1.48 15.60 -21.66
CA TYR A 76 -1.96 16.61 -22.60
C TYR A 76 -2.30 17.90 -21.86
N ASN A 77 -1.77 19.04 -22.34
CA ASN A 77 -2.05 20.36 -21.80
C ASN A 77 -2.25 21.32 -22.97
N ASN A 78 -3.33 22.08 -22.94
CA ASN A 78 -3.58 23.11 -23.90
C ASN A 78 -4.48 24.20 -23.32
N SER A 79 -4.37 25.41 -23.90
CA SER A 79 -5.21 26.55 -23.57
C SER A 79 -5.79 27.11 -24.86
N TRP A 80 -7.11 27.35 -24.90
CA TRP A 80 -7.85 27.95 -26.02
C TRP A 80 -8.68 29.13 -25.53
N GLY A 81 -8.22 30.33 -25.80
CA GLY A 81 -8.87 31.54 -25.30
C GLY A 81 -8.96 31.54 -23.77
N ASP A 82 -10.19 31.49 -23.24
CA ASP A 82 -10.46 31.50 -21.80
C ASP A 82 -10.44 30.06 -21.17
N PHE A 83 -10.20 29.03 -21.94
CA PHE A 83 -10.23 27.63 -21.46
C PHE A 83 -8.83 27.04 -21.29
N ASP A 84 -8.60 26.44 -20.17
CA ASP A 84 -7.42 25.63 -19.86
C ASP A 84 -7.83 24.16 -19.72
N VAL A 85 -7.20 23.27 -20.49
CA VAL A 85 -7.48 21.83 -20.47
C VAL A 85 -6.22 21.06 -20.13
N ASN A 86 -6.32 20.21 -19.11
CA ASN A 86 -5.30 19.22 -18.81
C ASN A 86 -5.94 17.84 -18.82
N ALA A 87 -5.31 16.89 -19.50
CA ALA A 87 -5.74 15.49 -19.51
C ALA A 87 -4.55 14.57 -19.30
N THR A 88 -4.77 13.52 -18.56
CA THR A 88 -3.78 12.47 -18.31
C THR A 88 -4.44 11.11 -18.53
N ALA A 89 -3.75 10.23 -19.23
CA ALA A 89 -4.13 8.82 -19.32
C ALA A 89 -2.90 7.96 -19.08
N GLY A 90 -3.05 6.86 -18.38
CA GLY A 90 -1.90 6.02 -18.08
C GLY A 90 -2.23 4.66 -17.56
N GLY A 91 -1.18 3.86 -17.42
CA GLY A 91 -1.23 2.55 -16.81
C GLY A 91 -0.02 2.31 -15.93
N ASN A 92 -0.22 1.48 -14.94
CA ASN A 92 0.81 1.17 -13.94
C ASN A 92 0.75 -0.31 -13.57
N ILE A 93 1.93 -0.87 -13.30
CA ILE A 93 2.08 -2.19 -12.70
C ILE A 93 2.90 -2.04 -11.43
N PHE A 94 2.30 -2.41 -10.31
CA PHE A 94 2.93 -2.43 -9.00
C PHE A 94 3.07 -3.88 -8.52
N LYS A 95 4.29 -4.27 -8.14
CA LYS A 95 4.59 -5.62 -7.62
C LYS A 95 5.33 -5.51 -6.29
N VAL A 96 4.93 -6.36 -5.35
CA VAL A 96 5.62 -6.58 -4.08
C VAL A 96 5.98 -8.05 -3.98
N ASN A 97 7.22 -8.34 -3.59
CA ASN A 97 7.71 -9.68 -3.34
C ASN A 97 8.60 -9.63 -2.10
N ASN A 98 8.05 -10.09 -0.98
CA ASN A 98 8.76 -10.17 0.29
C ASN A 98 8.98 -11.63 0.63
N LYS A 99 10.19 -11.95 1.07
CA LYS A 99 10.56 -13.28 1.56
C LYS A 99 11.24 -13.10 2.92
N THR A 100 10.78 -13.85 3.91
CA THR A 100 11.41 -13.92 5.23
C THR A 100 11.85 -15.36 5.47
N THR A 101 13.14 -15.55 5.75
CA THR A 101 13.69 -16.82 6.20
C THR A 101 14.05 -16.66 7.66
N THR A 102 13.51 -17.50 8.53
CA THR A 102 13.77 -17.51 9.97
C THR A 102 14.41 -18.83 10.36
N ASN A 103 15.62 -18.76 10.93
CA ASN A 103 16.32 -19.89 11.51
C ASN A 103 16.31 -19.73 13.03
N VAL A 104 15.84 -20.73 13.73
CA VAL A 104 15.79 -20.75 15.21
C VAL A 104 16.61 -21.92 15.72
N GLY A 105 17.63 -21.61 16.52
CA GLY A 105 18.41 -22.59 17.27
C GLY A 105 17.99 -22.61 18.74
N LEU A 106 17.71 -23.78 19.25
CA LEU A 106 17.37 -24.02 20.66
C LEU A 106 18.39 -24.98 21.30
N ASN A 107 18.56 -24.87 22.61
CA ASN A 107 19.48 -25.72 23.38
C ASN A 107 20.95 -25.54 22.95
N GLN A 108 21.50 -24.36 23.26
CA GLN A 108 22.88 -23.97 22.95
C GLN A 108 23.88 -25.00 23.58
N GLN A 109 24.82 -25.54 22.81
CA GLN A 109 25.82 -26.48 23.27
C GLN A 109 26.97 -25.79 24.02
N MET A 110 27.71 -24.93 23.34
CA MET A 110 28.81 -24.14 23.90
C MET A 110 28.37 -22.70 24.21
N ASN A 111 28.70 -22.22 25.40
CA ASN A 111 28.25 -20.89 25.83
C ASN A 111 28.92 -19.78 25.02
N GLY A 112 28.14 -18.76 24.65
CA GLY A 112 28.62 -17.54 23.99
C GLY A 112 28.86 -17.62 22.47
N ILE A 113 28.73 -18.80 21.84
CA ILE A 113 28.91 -18.96 20.39
C ILE A 113 27.58 -18.71 19.68
N GLN A 114 27.53 -17.64 18.88
CA GLN A 114 26.33 -17.18 18.12
C GLN A 114 26.34 -17.76 16.70
N ASN A 115 26.36 -19.07 16.57
CA ASN A 115 26.28 -19.77 15.30
C ASN A 115 25.19 -20.84 15.39
N ILE A 116 24.32 -20.93 14.39
CA ILE A 116 23.18 -21.86 14.37
C ILE A 116 23.61 -23.33 14.60
N MET A 117 24.78 -23.71 14.11
CA MET A 117 25.34 -25.07 14.30
C MET A 117 25.68 -25.37 15.75
N ASN A 118 25.75 -24.38 16.63
CA ASN A 118 25.99 -24.53 18.06
C ASN A 118 24.71 -24.89 18.85
N TYR A 119 23.61 -25.21 18.19
CA TYR A 119 22.33 -25.53 18.80
C TYR A 119 21.89 -26.94 18.46
N GLN A 120 21.37 -27.67 19.46
CA GLN A 120 20.92 -29.07 19.29
C GLN A 120 19.68 -29.16 18.40
N GLU A 121 18.77 -28.20 18.53
CA GLU A 121 17.56 -28.12 17.72
C GLU A 121 17.67 -26.94 16.79
N GLN A 122 17.46 -27.20 15.50
CA GLN A 122 17.48 -26.15 14.46
C GLN A 122 16.19 -26.24 13.65
N ASN A 123 15.48 -25.12 13.60
CA ASN A 123 14.24 -25.01 12.86
C ASN A 123 14.33 -23.89 11.84
N THR A 124 14.07 -24.19 10.58
CA THR A 124 14.00 -23.21 9.51
C THR A 124 12.58 -23.05 9.05
N ARG A 125 12.15 -21.79 8.88
CA ARG A 125 10.83 -21.44 8.33
C ARG A 125 11.00 -20.38 7.25
N GLU A 126 10.26 -20.53 6.18
CA GLU A 126 10.14 -19.50 5.13
C GLU A 126 8.71 -18.98 5.07
N SER A 127 8.59 -17.67 4.91
CA SER A 127 7.32 -17.02 4.57
C SER A 127 7.47 -16.12 3.36
N MET A 128 6.47 -16.09 2.51
CA MET A 128 6.45 -15.27 1.30
C MET A 128 5.19 -14.41 1.27
N TYR A 129 5.35 -13.19 0.78
CA TYR A 129 4.26 -12.27 0.50
C TYR A 129 4.43 -11.74 -0.91
N LYS A 130 3.52 -12.11 -1.81
CA LYS A 130 3.56 -11.68 -3.22
C LYS A 130 2.25 -11.02 -3.59
N LYS A 131 2.34 -9.82 -4.14
CA LYS A 131 1.18 -9.04 -4.56
C LYS A 131 1.48 -8.31 -5.86
N GLN A 132 0.50 -8.27 -6.76
CA GLN A 132 0.55 -7.48 -7.97
C GLN A 132 -0.76 -6.71 -8.13
N ILE A 133 -0.65 -5.44 -8.50
CA ILE A 133 -1.77 -4.60 -8.92
C ILE A 133 -1.42 -4.07 -10.31
N SER A 134 -2.35 -4.21 -11.24
CA SER A 134 -2.26 -3.61 -12.58
C SER A 134 -3.40 -2.60 -12.71
N SER A 135 -3.06 -1.39 -13.13
CA SER A 135 -3.98 -0.25 -13.11
C SER A 135 -4.03 0.44 -14.46
N LEU A 136 -5.23 0.92 -14.83
CA LEU A 136 -5.45 1.89 -15.89
C LEU A 136 -6.22 3.06 -15.32
N TYR A 137 -5.85 4.27 -15.70
CA TYR A 137 -6.48 5.47 -15.20
C TYR A 137 -6.45 6.61 -16.20
N ALA A 138 -7.43 7.49 -16.06
CA ALA A 138 -7.49 8.73 -16.81
C ALA A 138 -8.03 9.84 -15.92
N SER A 139 -7.58 11.08 -16.18
CA SER A 139 -8.10 12.30 -15.58
C SER A 139 -8.21 13.39 -16.62
N ALA A 140 -9.18 14.28 -16.43
CA ALA A 140 -9.29 15.49 -17.21
C ALA A 140 -9.72 16.65 -16.31
N SER A 141 -9.07 17.80 -16.47
CA SER A 141 -9.46 19.05 -15.81
C SER A 141 -9.70 20.14 -16.83
N LEU A 142 -10.73 20.92 -16.58
CA LEU A 142 -11.15 22.06 -17.38
C LEU A 142 -11.19 23.29 -16.48
N GLY A 143 -10.39 24.32 -16.82
CA GLY A 143 -10.46 25.66 -16.25
C GLY A 143 -11.16 26.61 -17.24
N TYR A 144 -12.00 27.53 -16.73
CA TYR A 144 -12.60 28.59 -17.52
C TYR A 144 -12.44 29.95 -16.83
N LYS A 145 -11.82 30.89 -17.53
CA LYS A 145 -11.54 32.27 -17.06
C LYS A 145 -10.84 32.30 -15.68
N HIS A 146 -10.01 31.31 -15.36
CA HIS A 146 -9.36 31.19 -14.05
C HIS A 146 -10.34 31.27 -12.86
N THR A 147 -11.64 31.10 -13.13
CA THR A 147 -12.73 31.26 -12.17
C THR A 147 -13.42 29.93 -11.88
N TYR A 148 -13.71 29.18 -12.92
CA TYR A 148 -14.40 27.86 -12.80
C TYR A 148 -13.43 26.74 -13.09
N TYR A 149 -13.47 25.71 -12.29
CA TYR A 149 -12.68 24.51 -12.49
C TYR A 149 -13.54 23.27 -12.30
N LEU A 150 -13.40 22.33 -13.20
CA LEU A 150 -14.03 21.02 -13.14
C LEU A 150 -12.95 19.97 -13.40
N GLU A 151 -12.91 18.93 -12.57
CA GLU A 151 -12.01 17.80 -12.74
C GLU A 151 -12.76 16.48 -12.59
N GLY A 152 -12.46 15.54 -13.46
CA GLY A 152 -12.97 14.17 -13.40
C GLY A 152 -11.82 13.17 -13.48
N THR A 153 -11.91 12.10 -12.71
CA THR A 153 -10.95 10.99 -12.76
C THR A 153 -11.68 9.65 -12.80
N ILE A 154 -11.06 8.69 -13.45
CA ILE A 154 -11.49 7.29 -13.41
C ILE A 154 -10.26 6.40 -13.30
N ARG A 155 -10.31 5.41 -12.42
CA ARG A 155 -9.26 4.41 -12.27
C ARG A 155 -9.86 3.02 -12.14
N GLY A 156 -9.24 2.07 -12.82
CA GLY A 156 -9.53 0.65 -12.68
C GLY A 156 -8.27 -0.09 -12.24
N ASP A 157 -8.40 -0.88 -11.17
CA ASP A 157 -7.33 -1.72 -10.63
C ASP A 157 -7.71 -3.19 -10.76
N LYS A 158 -6.71 -4.02 -11.10
CA LYS A 158 -6.79 -5.48 -11.06
C LYS A 158 -5.77 -6.00 -10.07
N SER A 159 -6.24 -6.57 -8.95
CA SER A 159 -5.40 -7.09 -7.88
C SER A 159 -5.28 -8.62 -7.92
N SER A 160 -4.09 -9.13 -7.66
CA SER A 160 -3.82 -10.57 -7.52
C SER A 160 -4.28 -11.16 -6.20
N THR A 161 -4.74 -10.33 -5.24
CA THR A 161 -5.14 -10.77 -3.90
C THR A 161 -6.63 -11.07 -3.79
N LEU A 162 -7.40 -10.69 -4.81
CA LEU A 162 -8.83 -10.90 -4.89
C LEU A 162 -9.19 -12.06 -5.84
N PRO A 163 -10.34 -12.71 -5.67
CA PRO A 163 -10.79 -13.80 -6.52
C PRO A 163 -11.04 -13.31 -7.96
N THR A 164 -10.81 -14.16 -8.95
CA THR A 164 -10.84 -13.80 -10.38
C THR A 164 -12.13 -13.14 -10.83
N ASN A 165 -13.26 -13.46 -10.21
CA ASN A 165 -14.57 -12.87 -10.49
C ASN A 165 -14.75 -11.46 -9.87
N ASN A 166 -13.93 -11.07 -8.89
CA ASN A 166 -14.02 -9.80 -8.17
C ASN A 166 -12.66 -9.05 -8.11
N ASN A 167 -11.65 -9.45 -8.90
CA ASN A 167 -10.30 -8.88 -8.81
C ASN A 167 -10.13 -7.54 -9.52
N THR A 168 -11.11 -7.12 -10.30
CA THR A 168 -11.10 -5.84 -11.02
C THR A 168 -12.16 -4.93 -10.44
N TYR A 169 -11.77 -3.72 -10.08
CA TYR A 169 -12.67 -2.73 -9.51
C TYR A 169 -12.35 -1.34 -10.05
N VAL A 170 -13.41 -0.58 -10.31
CA VAL A 170 -13.33 0.75 -10.93
C VAL A 170 -13.89 1.78 -9.97
N TYR A 171 -13.21 2.92 -9.88
CA TYR A 171 -13.62 3.99 -9.00
C TYR A 171 -13.38 5.36 -9.65
N PRO A 172 -14.47 6.13 -9.82
CA PRO A 172 -14.44 7.48 -10.34
C PRO A 172 -14.33 8.53 -9.23
N SER A 173 -13.89 9.74 -9.61
CA SER A 173 -14.09 10.94 -8.82
C SER A 173 -14.47 12.12 -9.71
N VAL A 174 -15.13 13.11 -9.12
CA VAL A 174 -15.42 14.39 -9.73
C VAL A 174 -15.24 15.49 -8.70
N SER A 175 -14.62 16.60 -9.10
CA SER A 175 -14.49 17.79 -8.27
C SER A 175 -14.77 19.03 -9.07
N GLY A 176 -15.37 20.02 -8.43
CA GLY A 176 -15.60 21.34 -9.00
C GLY A 176 -15.19 22.43 -8.03
N SER A 177 -14.72 23.54 -8.54
CA SER A 177 -14.45 24.72 -7.72
C SER A 177 -14.74 26.03 -8.45
N LEU A 178 -15.13 27.01 -7.65
CA LEU A 178 -15.47 28.36 -8.10
C LEU A 178 -14.67 29.37 -7.29
N VAL A 179 -13.87 30.19 -7.97
CA VAL A 179 -13.16 31.34 -7.39
C VAL A 179 -14.09 32.53 -7.42
N PHE A 180 -14.99 32.63 -6.46
CA PHE A 180 -16.03 33.65 -6.44
C PHE A 180 -15.48 35.06 -6.18
N SER A 181 -14.25 35.20 -5.69
CA SER A 181 -13.58 36.49 -5.54
C SER A 181 -13.34 37.21 -6.88
N GLU A 182 -13.39 36.49 -8.00
CA GLU A 182 -13.28 37.12 -9.33
C GLU A 182 -14.50 37.98 -9.68
N PHE A 183 -15.66 37.77 -9.03
CA PHE A 183 -16.84 38.59 -9.16
C PHE A 183 -16.84 39.81 -8.23
N ILE A 184 -15.92 39.90 -7.28
CA ILE A 184 -15.85 41.01 -6.32
C ILE A 184 -15.01 42.14 -6.91
N LYS A 185 -15.64 43.25 -7.25
CA LYS A 185 -14.97 44.44 -7.82
C LYS A 185 -14.01 45.09 -6.83
N ASN A 186 -14.36 45.14 -5.54
CA ASN A 186 -13.54 45.75 -4.49
C ASN A 186 -12.90 44.69 -3.60
N LYS A 187 -11.68 44.28 -3.91
CA LYS A 187 -10.93 43.26 -3.19
C LYS A 187 -10.22 43.76 -1.92
N LYS A 188 -10.60 44.93 -1.35
CA LYS A 188 -9.95 45.48 -0.16
C LYS A 188 -10.16 44.64 1.08
N PHE A 189 -11.34 44.07 1.25
CA PHE A 189 -11.66 43.22 2.41
C PHE A 189 -11.47 41.74 2.09
N ILE A 190 -12.10 41.23 1.02
CA ILE A 190 -11.94 39.84 0.55
C ILE A 190 -11.01 39.86 -0.66
N ASN A 191 -9.78 39.35 -0.48
CA ASN A 191 -8.78 39.33 -1.55
C ASN A 191 -8.86 38.07 -2.38
N TYR A 192 -9.29 36.95 -1.75
CA TYR A 192 -9.48 35.69 -2.38
C TYR A 192 -10.64 34.94 -1.72
N GLY A 193 -11.45 34.28 -2.53
CA GLY A 193 -12.54 33.45 -2.08
C GLY A 193 -12.80 32.32 -3.08
N LYS A 194 -12.77 31.08 -2.60
CA LYS A 194 -12.99 29.86 -3.39
C LYS A 194 -13.91 28.91 -2.64
N ILE A 195 -14.92 28.42 -3.32
CA ILE A 195 -15.73 27.29 -2.88
C ILE A 195 -15.34 26.06 -3.70
N ARG A 196 -15.29 24.90 -3.05
CA ARG A 196 -14.96 23.62 -3.69
C ARG A 196 -15.93 22.54 -3.24
N ALA A 197 -16.26 21.63 -4.15
CA ALA A 197 -17.02 20.43 -3.84
C ALA A 197 -16.42 19.25 -4.59
N SER A 198 -16.37 18.10 -3.94
CA SER A 198 -15.90 16.86 -4.55
C SER A 198 -16.69 15.65 -4.11
N TRP A 199 -16.75 14.67 -4.98
CA TRP A 199 -17.21 13.34 -4.70
C TRP A 199 -16.22 12.34 -5.27
N ALA A 200 -15.85 11.33 -4.49
CA ALA A 200 -14.91 10.31 -4.90
C ALA A 200 -15.32 8.94 -4.38
N LYS A 201 -15.01 7.91 -5.16
CA LYS A 201 -14.92 6.53 -4.67
C LYS A 201 -13.46 6.11 -4.69
N VAL A 202 -13.08 5.24 -3.74
CA VAL A 202 -11.76 4.60 -3.68
C VAL A 202 -11.95 3.13 -3.40
N GLY A 203 -11.27 2.29 -4.18
CA GLY A 203 -11.23 0.85 -3.98
C GLY A 203 -9.95 0.44 -3.24
N SER A 204 -10.05 -0.58 -2.39
CA SER A 204 -8.90 -1.21 -1.73
C SER A 204 -9.03 -2.72 -1.77
N ASP A 205 -7.94 -3.39 -2.08
CA ASP A 205 -7.83 -4.85 -1.99
C ASP A 205 -7.40 -5.28 -0.57
N THR A 206 -6.93 -6.52 -0.44
CA THR A 206 -6.52 -7.13 0.83
C THR A 206 -5.12 -7.71 0.75
N ASP A 207 -4.68 -8.34 1.82
CA ASP A 207 -3.45 -9.13 1.82
C ASP A 207 -3.60 -10.40 0.98
N PRO A 208 -2.50 -10.94 0.41
CA PRO A 208 -2.52 -12.17 -0.36
C PRO A 208 -2.80 -13.40 0.52
N TYR A 209 -3.20 -14.50 -0.14
CA TYR A 209 -3.39 -15.82 0.43
C TYR A 209 -4.59 -15.98 1.38
N LEU A 210 -5.59 -15.09 1.30
CA LEU A 210 -6.82 -15.17 2.11
C LEU A 210 -7.95 -15.93 1.42
N LEU A 211 -7.75 -16.41 0.18
CA LEU A 211 -8.80 -17.04 -0.63
C LEU A 211 -8.85 -18.57 -0.50
N ALA A 212 -7.82 -19.19 0.06
CA ALA A 212 -7.68 -20.63 0.14
C ALA A 212 -7.23 -21.07 1.53
N LEU A 213 -7.60 -22.28 1.89
CA LEU A 213 -7.05 -22.95 3.06
C LEU A 213 -5.58 -23.26 2.81
N ASN A 214 -4.75 -22.88 3.77
CA ASN A 214 -3.35 -23.25 3.81
C ASN A 214 -3.14 -24.36 4.85
N TYR A 215 -2.25 -25.28 4.53
CA TYR A 215 -1.86 -26.34 5.45
C TYR A 215 -0.43 -26.07 5.92
N THR A 216 -0.20 -26.28 7.21
CA THR A 216 1.14 -26.36 7.77
C THR A 216 1.49 -27.83 8.01
N THR A 217 2.74 -28.18 7.74
CA THR A 217 3.25 -29.50 8.05
C THR A 217 3.69 -29.54 9.52
N GLY A 218 3.24 -30.53 10.25
CA GLY A 218 3.65 -30.75 11.62
C GLY A 218 5.14 -31.10 11.74
N LYS A 219 5.73 -30.85 12.90
CA LYS A 219 7.12 -31.23 13.22
C LYS A 219 7.30 -32.75 13.25
N TYR A 220 6.22 -33.49 13.47
CA TYR A 220 6.25 -34.96 13.64
C TYR A 220 5.64 -35.64 12.41
N SER A 221 6.24 -36.75 12.03
CA SER A 221 5.70 -37.68 11.04
C SER A 221 5.10 -38.91 11.76
N TYR A 222 4.02 -39.47 11.19
CA TYR A 222 3.47 -40.75 11.63
C TYR A 222 3.73 -41.78 10.54
N SER A 223 4.43 -42.87 10.89
CA SER A 223 4.82 -43.93 9.96
C SER A 223 5.47 -43.42 8.66
N GLY A 224 6.32 -42.38 8.75
CA GLY A 224 6.99 -41.76 7.58
C GLY A 224 6.13 -40.75 6.82
N TYR A 225 4.88 -40.55 7.17
CA TYR A 225 3.99 -39.57 6.53
C TYR A 225 4.00 -38.27 7.31
N THR A 226 4.13 -37.15 6.59
CA THR A 226 4.03 -35.79 7.16
C THR A 226 2.58 -35.51 7.54
N ILE A 227 2.34 -35.13 8.77
CA ILE A 227 1.00 -34.71 9.22
C ILE A 227 0.79 -33.25 8.86
N GLY A 228 -0.26 -32.98 8.09
CA GLY A 228 -0.70 -31.62 7.78
C GLY A 228 -1.82 -31.17 8.72
N MET A 229 -1.76 -29.92 9.15
CA MET A 229 -2.83 -29.25 9.91
C MET A 229 -3.30 -28.01 9.15
N ILE A 230 -4.56 -27.63 9.32
CA ILE A 230 -5.05 -26.35 8.79
C ILE A 230 -4.26 -25.24 9.47
N ALA A 231 -3.59 -24.43 8.66
CA ALA A 231 -2.75 -23.31 9.15
C ALA A 231 -3.56 -22.05 9.47
N ASN A 232 -4.76 -21.94 8.89
CA ASN A 232 -5.58 -20.76 9.00
C ASN A 232 -6.41 -20.81 10.29
N SER A 233 -6.37 -19.74 11.07
CA SER A 233 -7.31 -19.47 12.17
C SER A 233 -8.59 -18.77 11.69
N THR A 234 -8.72 -18.54 10.39
CA THR A 234 -9.83 -17.82 9.77
C THR A 234 -10.29 -18.61 8.54
N GLN A 235 -11.59 -18.83 8.40
CA GLN A 235 -12.16 -19.49 7.23
C GLN A 235 -12.02 -18.58 5.99
N PRO A 236 -11.41 -19.06 4.88
CA PRO A 236 -11.30 -18.30 3.66
C PRO A 236 -12.66 -18.00 3.03
N ASN A 237 -12.81 -16.82 2.47
CA ASN A 237 -13.97 -16.44 1.68
C ASN A 237 -13.59 -16.39 0.19
N LYS A 238 -14.14 -17.29 -0.62
CA LYS A 238 -13.90 -17.36 -2.07
C LYS A 238 -14.52 -16.19 -2.85
N ASP A 239 -15.48 -15.49 -2.24
CA ASP A 239 -16.25 -14.41 -2.86
C ASP A 239 -15.86 -13.03 -2.30
N LEU A 240 -14.65 -12.88 -1.79
CA LEU A 240 -14.15 -11.60 -1.31
C LEU A 240 -14.32 -10.50 -2.37
N LYS A 241 -14.84 -9.37 -1.94
CA LYS A 241 -14.99 -8.15 -2.75
C LYS A 241 -14.02 -7.09 -2.29
N PRO A 242 -13.56 -6.20 -3.17
CA PRO A 242 -12.76 -5.05 -2.75
C PRO A 242 -13.56 -4.18 -1.77
N THR A 243 -12.88 -3.64 -0.79
CA THR A 243 -13.46 -2.59 0.06
C THR A 243 -13.62 -1.33 -0.77
N MET A 244 -14.82 -0.75 -0.76
CA MET A 244 -15.15 0.47 -1.50
C MET A 244 -15.52 1.58 -0.51
N THR A 245 -14.78 2.68 -0.57
CA THR A 245 -15.04 3.88 0.24
C THR A 245 -15.53 4.99 -0.66
N GLY A 246 -16.70 5.53 -0.36
CA GLY A 246 -17.25 6.71 -0.99
C GLY A 246 -17.15 7.92 -0.06
N SER A 247 -16.74 9.06 -0.57
CA SER A 247 -16.66 10.31 0.17
C SER A 247 -17.24 11.48 -0.62
N TYR A 248 -17.76 12.47 0.09
CA TYR A 248 -18.02 13.77 -0.46
C TYR A 248 -17.49 14.87 0.48
N GLU A 249 -17.04 15.94 -0.12
CA GLU A 249 -16.42 17.05 0.58
C GLU A 249 -16.93 18.38 0.02
N VAL A 250 -17.13 19.36 0.91
CA VAL A 250 -17.40 20.75 0.55
C VAL A 250 -16.46 21.64 1.34
N GLY A 251 -15.76 22.54 0.66
CA GLY A 251 -14.76 23.41 1.29
C GLY A 251 -14.95 24.86 0.87
N LEU A 252 -14.61 25.76 1.79
CA LEU A 252 -14.56 27.19 1.61
C LEU A 252 -13.18 27.70 2.01
N GLU A 253 -12.52 28.39 1.10
CA GLU A 253 -11.25 29.06 1.36
C GLU A 253 -11.43 30.55 1.14
N MET A 254 -11.01 31.38 2.10
CA MET A 254 -11.07 32.84 2.01
C MET A 254 -9.80 33.48 2.55
N LYS A 255 -9.38 34.58 1.90
CA LYS A 255 -8.29 35.44 2.40
C LYS A 255 -8.78 36.86 2.48
N PHE A 256 -8.48 37.50 3.62
CA PHE A 256 -8.91 38.84 3.96
C PHE A 256 -7.70 39.76 4.22
N LEU A 257 -7.94 41.08 4.13
CA LEU A 257 -6.99 42.12 4.54
C LEU A 257 -5.60 41.95 3.90
N ASN A 258 -5.57 41.81 2.57
CA ASN A 258 -4.35 41.56 1.79
C ASN A 258 -3.59 40.28 2.23
N GLY A 259 -4.36 39.22 2.57
CA GLY A 259 -3.81 37.91 2.95
C GLY A 259 -3.32 37.81 4.40
N ARG A 260 -3.57 38.84 5.24
CA ARG A 260 -3.20 38.81 6.65
C ARG A 260 -4.04 37.86 7.47
N LEU A 261 -5.27 37.61 7.06
CA LEU A 261 -6.16 36.63 7.68
C LEU A 261 -6.61 35.60 6.63
N GLY A 262 -6.51 34.33 6.92
CA GLY A 262 -6.95 33.21 6.10
C GLY A 262 -7.94 32.34 6.86
N LEU A 263 -8.98 31.87 6.17
CA LEU A 263 -9.93 30.87 6.61
C LEU A 263 -9.95 29.73 5.59
N ASP A 264 -9.78 28.50 6.04
CA ASP A 264 -10.06 27.28 5.26
C ASP A 264 -10.91 26.36 6.11
N ALA A 265 -12.12 26.08 5.67
CA ALA A 265 -13.06 25.19 6.33
C ALA A 265 -13.53 24.13 5.36
N THR A 266 -13.49 22.86 5.78
CA THR A 266 -13.92 21.73 4.98
C THR A 266 -14.83 20.81 5.80
N TYR A 267 -15.99 20.52 5.23
CA TYR A 267 -16.89 19.47 5.70
C TYR A 267 -16.72 18.24 4.82
N TYR A 268 -16.55 17.08 5.42
CA TYR A 268 -16.47 15.81 4.68
C TYR A 268 -17.33 14.72 5.34
N ASN A 269 -17.79 13.79 4.51
CA ASN A 269 -18.46 12.57 4.97
C ASN A 269 -17.93 11.39 4.16
N GLN A 270 -17.69 10.27 4.84
CA GLN A 270 -17.10 9.09 4.27
C GLN A 270 -17.86 7.83 4.72
N ASN A 271 -18.10 6.93 3.77
CA ASN A 271 -18.75 5.64 4.02
C ASN A 271 -17.97 4.51 3.32
N SER A 272 -17.65 3.46 4.07
CA SER A 272 -16.95 2.27 3.55
C SER A 272 -17.88 1.06 3.53
N LYS A 273 -17.86 0.31 2.41
CA LYS A 273 -18.63 -0.93 2.19
C LYS A 273 -17.68 -2.08 1.87
N ASN A 274 -18.15 -3.31 2.13
CA ASN A 274 -17.40 -4.56 1.88
C ASN A 274 -16.05 -4.58 2.63
N GLN A 275 -16.03 -4.09 3.86
CA GLN A 275 -14.83 -4.17 4.69
C GLN A 275 -14.48 -5.64 4.94
N ILE A 276 -13.21 -5.99 4.73
CA ILE A 276 -12.69 -7.34 4.95
C ILE A 276 -12.24 -7.43 6.39
N LEU A 277 -12.96 -8.23 7.17
CA LEU A 277 -12.73 -8.42 8.61
C LEU A 277 -12.53 -9.89 8.90
N SER A 278 -11.59 -10.21 9.80
CA SER A 278 -11.45 -11.55 10.37
C SER A 278 -12.49 -11.71 11.48
N LEU A 279 -13.38 -12.68 11.32
CA LEU A 279 -14.35 -13.06 12.33
C LEU A 279 -13.86 -14.33 13.04
N ALA A 280 -13.92 -14.32 14.37
CA ALA A 280 -13.63 -15.54 15.15
C ALA A 280 -14.68 -16.59 14.85
N SER A 281 -14.23 -17.79 14.51
CA SER A 281 -15.09 -18.96 14.37
C SER A 281 -15.23 -19.68 15.72
N THR A 282 -16.28 -20.47 15.90
CA THR A 282 -16.41 -21.30 17.10
C THR A 282 -15.36 -22.40 17.08
N THR A 283 -14.82 -22.76 18.23
CA THR A 283 -13.81 -23.83 18.38
C THR A 283 -14.30 -25.19 17.85
N THR A 284 -15.62 -25.39 17.78
CA THR A 284 -16.25 -26.60 17.24
C THR A 284 -16.25 -26.67 15.72
N SER A 285 -15.89 -25.59 15.01
CA SER A 285 -15.85 -25.53 13.54
C SER A 285 -14.58 -26.15 12.94
N GLY A 286 -13.58 -26.48 13.75
CA GLY A 286 -12.30 -26.99 13.29
C GLY A 286 -11.30 -25.93 12.79
N TYR A 287 -11.59 -24.63 13.05
CA TYR A 287 -10.76 -23.49 12.70
C TYR A 287 -10.27 -22.74 13.93
#